data_3b7a740f1a6af6b582bbe545ee5d2511
#
_entry.id   3b7a740f1a6af6b582bbe545ee5d2511
#
_cell.length_a   1.000
_cell.length_b   1.000
_cell.length_c   1.000
_cell.angle_alpha   90.00
_cell.angle_beta   90.00
_cell.angle_gamma   90.00
#
_symmetry.space_group_name_H-M   'P 1'
#
loop_
_entity.id
_entity.type
_entity.pdbx_description
1 polymer ?
#
loop_
_entity_poly.entity_id
_entity_poly.type
_entity_poly.pdbx_seq_one_letter_code
_entity_poly.pdbx_strand_id
1 'polypeptide(L)'
;MPHRALVNSFGVGGTNACVILESTPDIIPSDPYEGLIMLPFSAKSTAALEMMKQRMCDYLKNHEEINLSDVAYTLQIGRKHFSHSTVLVGNNRDKLLEKLEQPSPIIHLPEKSSKSVVFMFPGQGNQYINMAHDLYITYRVFREIMDYCCQYLEPILGLNLQSIIFQEENSSEKERINETQFTQPALFVVEYSLAQLWISWGIKPDVMIGHSVGEYVAACISGVFSLEDALKAVALRGKLVQGLPTGSMLAVLMDEKALSAQIQGYKLEIAAVNYPGLCVVAGETDEAIRFQKQLEDNNIFCKPLDTSHGFHSYMMEPILPAFKEVIDNIDLHSPRIPFISTVTGEWMTDSLAKDSNYWVRHVRNPVLFSHAFNTLITKDDLDFIFLEVGPGRSLESAAR
;
A
#
# COMPACT_ATOMS: atom_id res chain seq x y z
N MET A 1 -43.04 -16.26 24.52
CA MET A 1 -43.66 -16.17 23.18
C MET A 1 -43.62 -14.71 22.76
N PRO A 2 -43.33 -14.39 21.51
CA PRO A 2 -43.35 -13.01 21.05
C PRO A 2 -44.75 -12.43 21.11
N HIS A 3 -44.89 -11.18 21.51
CA HIS A 3 -46.15 -10.45 21.41
C HIS A 3 -46.39 -10.07 19.97
N ARG A 4 -47.60 -10.35 19.49
CA ARG A 4 -48.02 -10.02 18.13
C ARG A 4 -49.24 -9.11 18.12
N ALA A 5 -49.25 -8.15 17.21
CA ALA A 5 -50.38 -7.26 16.97
C ALA A 5 -50.72 -7.23 15.47
N LEU A 6 -51.99 -7.16 15.15
CA LEU A 6 -52.48 -6.99 13.80
C LEU A 6 -53.09 -5.59 13.65
N VAL A 7 -52.60 -4.82 12.71
CA VAL A 7 -53.14 -3.49 12.39
C VAL A 7 -53.77 -3.56 11.00
N ASN A 8 -55.09 -3.31 10.96
CA ASN A 8 -55.85 -3.28 9.71
C ASN A 8 -56.28 -1.86 9.39
N SER A 9 -56.18 -1.49 8.14
CA SER A 9 -56.72 -0.26 7.57
C SER A 9 -57.56 -0.59 6.34
N PHE A 10 -58.86 -0.41 6.42
CA PHE A 10 -59.80 -0.70 5.35
C PHE A 10 -60.38 0.62 4.81
N GLY A 11 -60.09 0.92 3.55
CA GLY A 11 -60.60 2.11 2.87
C GLY A 11 -61.97 1.90 2.23
N VAL A 12 -62.83 2.90 2.37
CA VAL A 12 -64.19 2.90 1.75
C VAL A 12 -64.13 2.79 0.22
N GLY A 13 -62.97 3.17 -0.39
CA GLY A 13 -62.71 3.04 -1.85
C GLY A 13 -62.15 1.69 -2.30
N GLY A 14 -62.06 0.67 -1.40
CA GLY A 14 -61.59 -0.67 -1.73
C GLY A 14 -60.06 -0.89 -1.54
N THR A 15 -59.29 0.09 -1.10
CA THR A 15 -57.91 -0.09 -0.74
C THR A 15 -57.81 -0.59 0.71
N ASN A 16 -57.29 -1.80 0.89
CA ASN A 16 -57.10 -2.44 2.19
C ASN A 16 -55.63 -2.69 2.45
N ALA A 17 -55.18 -2.44 3.67
CA ALA A 17 -53.86 -2.74 4.13
C ALA A 17 -53.90 -3.47 5.49
N CYS A 18 -53.00 -4.43 5.67
CA CYS A 18 -52.85 -5.18 6.90
C CYS A 18 -51.36 -5.30 7.23
N VAL A 19 -50.97 -5.01 8.46
CA VAL A 19 -49.62 -5.13 8.95
C VAL A 19 -49.62 -5.98 10.22
N ILE A 20 -48.77 -6.98 10.26
CA ILE A 20 -48.49 -7.80 11.45
C ILE A 20 -47.24 -7.24 12.11
N LEU A 21 -47.38 -6.87 13.38
CA LEU A 21 -46.25 -6.45 14.23
C LEU A 21 -45.93 -7.59 15.20
N GLU A 22 -44.64 -7.80 15.42
CA GLU A 22 -44.15 -8.75 16.40
C GLU A 22 -43.11 -8.07 17.28
N SER A 23 -43.10 -8.44 18.58
CA SER A 23 -42.01 -7.98 19.45
C SER A 23 -40.67 -8.45 18.93
N THR A 24 -39.64 -7.62 19.08
CA THR A 24 -38.26 -8.00 18.70
C THR A 24 -37.83 -9.27 19.46
N PRO A 25 -37.02 -10.13 18.83
CA PRO A 25 -36.33 -11.18 19.54
C PRO A 25 -35.47 -10.60 20.69
N ASP A 26 -35.20 -11.42 21.71
CA ASP A 26 -34.26 -11.03 22.76
C ASP A 26 -32.91 -10.67 22.11
N ILE A 27 -32.40 -9.50 22.47
CA ILE A 27 -31.10 -9.04 21.97
C ILE A 27 -30.03 -9.83 22.70
N ILE A 28 -29.26 -10.61 21.97
CA ILE A 28 -28.05 -11.25 22.48
C ILE A 28 -26.96 -10.19 22.44
N PRO A 29 -26.38 -9.81 23.62
CA PRO A 29 -25.27 -8.86 23.63
C PRO A 29 -24.11 -9.36 22.77
N SER A 30 -23.53 -8.49 21.98
CA SER A 30 -22.30 -8.80 21.25
C SER A 30 -21.10 -8.87 22.18
N ASP A 31 -20.12 -9.69 21.85
CA ASP A 31 -18.85 -9.74 22.57
C ASP A 31 -18.13 -8.37 22.55
N PRO A 32 -17.42 -8.00 23.61
CA PRO A 32 -16.56 -6.84 23.60
C PRO A 32 -15.52 -6.93 22.49
N TYR A 33 -15.29 -5.84 21.77
CA TYR A 33 -14.26 -5.74 20.73
C TYR A 33 -13.21 -4.69 21.11
N GLU A 34 -11.96 -5.10 21.23
CA GLU A 34 -10.83 -4.26 21.63
C GLU A 34 -10.02 -3.68 20.45
N GLY A 35 -10.57 -3.66 19.26
CA GLY A 35 -9.91 -3.16 18.06
C GLY A 35 -10.34 -1.74 17.65
N LEU A 36 -9.93 -1.34 16.45
CA LEU A 36 -10.35 -0.09 15.84
C LEU A 36 -11.81 -0.18 15.38
N ILE A 37 -12.63 0.72 15.83
CA ILE A 37 -14.04 0.86 15.50
C ILE A 37 -14.20 1.95 14.45
N MET A 38 -14.88 1.63 13.37
CA MET A 38 -15.14 2.53 12.24
C MET A 38 -16.60 2.93 12.19
N LEU A 39 -16.89 4.23 12.31
CA LEU A 39 -18.23 4.82 12.23
C LEU A 39 -18.37 5.60 10.92
N PRO A 40 -18.97 5.03 9.87
CA PRO A 40 -19.27 5.75 8.65
C PRO A 40 -20.56 6.57 8.80
N PHE A 41 -20.51 7.81 8.34
CA PHE A 41 -21.65 8.71 8.25
C PHE A 41 -21.84 9.17 6.81
N SER A 42 -23.08 9.25 6.37
CA SER A 42 -23.38 9.86 5.07
C SER A 42 -24.75 10.53 5.06
N ALA A 43 -24.85 11.64 4.34
CA ALA A 43 -26.08 12.41 4.21
C ALA A 43 -26.20 13.08 2.83
N LYS A 44 -27.37 13.65 2.54
CA LYS A 44 -27.63 14.37 1.29
C LYS A 44 -27.03 15.78 1.26
N SER A 45 -26.58 16.30 2.40
CA SER A 45 -25.93 17.61 2.50
C SER A 45 -24.96 17.65 3.66
N THR A 46 -24.00 18.57 3.62
CA THR A 46 -23.05 18.82 4.71
C THR A 46 -23.77 19.12 6.03
N ALA A 47 -24.79 19.97 6.02
CA ALA A 47 -25.54 20.32 7.23
C ALA A 47 -26.23 19.11 7.87
N ALA A 48 -26.81 18.22 7.04
CA ALA A 48 -27.42 16.99 7.52
C ALA A 48 -26.39 16.01 8.08
N LEU A 49 -25.19 15.95 7.48
CA LEU A 49 -24.09 15.12 7.95
C LEU A 49 -23.59 15.58 9.33
N GLU A 50 -23.36 16.88 9.50
CA GLU A 50 -22.94 17.44 10.79
C GLU A 50 -24.01 17.24 11.88
N MET A 51 -25.29 17.41 11.54
CA MET A 51 -26.39 17.13 12.46
C MET A 51 -26.45 15.65 12.88
N MET A 52 -26.13 14.74 11.96
CA MET A 52 -26.06 13.29 12.23
C MET A 52 -24.91 12.96 13.19
N LYS A 53 -23.74 13.57 12.99
CA LYS A 53 -22.57 13.45 13.90
C LYS A 53 -22.93 13.96 15.30
N GLN A 54 -23.54 15.14 15.38
CA GLN A 54 -23.93 15.72 16.68
C GLN A 54 -24.93 14.81 17.42
N ARG A 55 -25.96 14.30 16.73
CA ARG A 55 -26.93 13.37 17.33
C ARG A 55 -26.27 12.09 17.82
N MET A 56 -25.28 11.55 17.08
CA MET A 56 -24.52 10.39 17.52
C MET A 56 -23.66 10.71 18.74
N CYS A 57 -23.02 11.88 18.80
CA CYS A 57 -22.27 12.34 19.93
C CYS A 57 -23.15 12.40 21.19
N ASP A 58 -24.31 13.07 21.09
CA ASP A 58 -25.26 13.19 22.21
C ASP A 58 -25.79 11.81 22.64
N TYR A 59 -26.05 10.92 21.68
CA TYR A 59 -26.51 9.57 21.95
C TYR A 59 -25.46 8.76 22.71
N LEU A 60 -24.21 8.76 22.27
CA LEU A 60 -23.11 8.04 22.94
C LEU A 60 -22.77 8.60 24.32
N LYS A 61 -22.95 9.91 24.54
CA LYS A 61 -22.78 10.53 25.86
C LYS A 61 -23.85 10.13 26.89
N ASN A 62 -25.09 9.90 26.41
CA ASN A 62 -26.21 9.56 27.24
C ASN A 62 -26.46 8.06 27.44
N HIS A 63 -25.69 7.19 26.74
CA HIS A 63 -25.86 5.74 26.76
C HIS A 63 -24.50 5.06 26.84
N GLU A 64 -23.91 5.10 28.04
CA GLU A 64 -22.57 4.53 28.27
C GLU A 64 -22.54 3.00 28.16
N GLU A 65 -23.67 2.36 28.40
CA GLU A 65 -23.84 0.89 28.34
C GLU A 65 -23.79 0.28 26.92
N ILE A 66 -23.94 1.13 25.89
CA ILE A 66 -24.02 0.63 24.51
C ILE A 66 -22.68 0.11 24.01
N ASN A 67 -22.72 -1.09 23.42
CA ASN A 67 -21.57 -1.67 22.73
C ASN A 67 -21.30 -0.90 21.43
N LEU A 68 -20.11 -0.33 21.32
CA LEU A 68 -19.68 0.45 20.14
C LEU A 68 -19.59 -0.37 18.87
N SER A 69 -19.33 -1.68 18.97
CA SER A 69 -19.32 -2.59 17.82
C SER A 69 -20.69 -2.71 17.18
N ASP A 70 -21.75 -2.74 17.98
CA ASP A 70 -23.14 -2.78 17.49
C ASP A 70 -23.54 -1.47 16.80
N VAL A 71 -23.05 -0.34 17.34
CA VAL A 71 -23.20 0.97 16.70
C VAL A 71 -22.51 1.00 15.34
N ALA A 72 -21.26 0.53 15.29
CA ALA A 72 -20.47 0.47 14.06
C ALA A 72 -21.13 -0.45 13.02
N TYR A 73 -21.52 -1.64 13.43
CA TYR A 73 -22.23 -2.59 12.57
C TYR A 73 -23.51 -1.98 11.98
N THR A 74 -24.31 -1.34 12.83
CA THR A 74 -25.56 -0.70 12.38
C THR A 74 -25.31 0.43 11.37
N LEU A 75 -24.25 1.23 11.56
CA LEU A 75 -23.91 2.29 10.63
C LEU A 75 -23.35 1.74 9.31
N GLN A 76 -22.56 0.67 9.36
CA GLN A 76 -21.92 0.08 8.19
C GLN A 76 -22.90 -0.64 7.27
N ILE A 77 -23.82 -1.44 7.81
CA ILE A 77 -24.72 -2.28 7.01
C ILE A 77 -26.17 -1.82 7.02
N GLY A 78 -26.59 -1.11 8.07
CA GLY A 78 -27.99 -0.73 8.31
C GLY A 78 -28.37 0.66 7.78
N ARG A 79 -27.50 1.34 7.05
CA ARG A 79 -27.73 2.70 6.56
C ARG A 79 -27.46 2.82 5.07
N LYS A 80 -28.31 3.62 4.39
CA LYS A 80 -28.09 3.97 2.98
C LYS A 80 -26.93 4.97 2.88
N HIS A 81 -26.06 4.76 1.89
CA HIS A 81 -24.99 5.68 1.57
C HIS A 81 -25.49 6.85 0.70
N PHE A 82 -25.01 8.06 0.99
CA PHE A 82 -25.31 9.30 0.30
C PHE A 82 -24.03 10.01 -0.14
N SER A 83 -24.18 11.06 -0.95
CA SER A 83 -23.05 11.75 -1.60
C SER A 83 -22.10 12.48 -0.65
N HIS A 84 -22.55 12.97 0.50
CA HIS A 84 -21.69 13.61 1.51
C HIS A 84 -21.38 12.57 2.59
N SER A 85 -20.12 12.18 2.73
CA SER A 85 -19.73 11.13 3.65
C SER A 85 -18.49 11.50 4.46
N THR A 86 -18.38 10.91 5.63
CA THR A 86 -17.18 10.93 6.47
C THR A 86 -17.07 9.62 7.22
N VAL A 87 -15.87 9.26 7.62
CA VAL A 87 -15.61 8.07 8.43
C VAL A 87 -14.79 8.48 9.64
N LEU A 88 -15.25 8.09 10.81
CA LEU A 88 -14.54 8.28 12.08
C LEU A 88 -14.01 6.93 12.55
N VAL A 89 -12.76 6.89 12.97
CA VAL A 89 -12.11 5.67 13.47
C VAL A 89 -11.55 5.94 14.86
N GLY A 90 -11.84 5.08 15.80
CA GLY A 90 -11.32 5.16 17.17
C GLY A 90 -11.25 3.79 17.81
N ASN A 91 -10.43 3.61 18.83
CA ASN A 91 -10.30 2.36 19.56
C ASN A 91 -11.08 2.30 20.88
N ASN A 92 -11.69 3.42 21.27
CA ASN A 92 -12.52 3.52 22.45
C ASN A 92 -13.53 4.67 22.34
N ARG A 93 -14.44 4.76 23.31
CA ARG A 93 -15.52 5.75 23.35
C ARG A 93 -14.99 7.20 23.37
N ASP A 94 -14.01 7.49 24.20
CA ASP A 94 -13.48 8.85 24.36
C ASP A 94 -12.87 9.37 23.05
N LYS A 95 -12.11 8.53 22.35
CA LYS A 95 -11.55 8.87 21.04
C LYS A 95 -12.61 9.08 19.96
N LEU A 96 -13.69 8.31 19.99
CA LEU A 96 -14.80 8.49 19.05
C LEU A 96 -15.59 9.76 19.37
N LEU A 97 -15.84 10.07 20.65
CA LEU A 97 -16.49 11.31 21.07
C LEU A 97 -15.66 12.54 20.69
N GLU A 98 -14.34 12.52 20.94
CA GLU A 98 -13.42 13.58 20.52
C GLU A 98 -13.53 13.86 19.02
N LYS A 99 -13.54 12.80 18.19
CA LYS A 99 -13.65 12.94 16.73
C LYS A 99 -15.03 13.36 16.24
N LEU A 100 -16.09 13.00 16.96
CA LEU A 100 -17.44 13.44 16.64
C LEU A 100 -17.62 14.96 16.86
N GLU A 101 -16.93 15.53 17.86
CA GLU A 101 -16.96 16.95 18.18
C GLU A 101 -16.07 17.80 17.26
N GLN A 102 -15.07 17.20 16.62
CA GLN A 102 -14.15 17.90 15.74
C GLN A 102 -14.69 17.99 14.30
N PRO A 103 -14.31 19.05 13.56
CA PRO A 103 -14.54 19.07 12.11
C PRO A 103 -13.88 17.87 11.45
N SER A 104 -14.62 17.18 10.58
CA SER A 104 -14.10 16.01 9.87
C SER A 104 -14.04 16.30 8.38
N PRO A 105 -13.05 15.75 7.65
CA PRO A 105 -13.04 15.83 6.19
C PRO A 105 -14.34 15.24 5.61
N ILE A 106 -14.99 15.99 4.75
CA ILE A 106 -16.18 15.54 4.03
C ILE A 106 -15.74 15.06 2.66
N ILE A 107 -16.02 13.79 2.41
CA ILE A 107 -15.77 13.17 1.11
C ILE A 107 -17.06 13.28 0.29
N HIS A 108 -16.96 13.92 -0.87
CA HIS A 108 -18.05 13.96 -1.83
C HIS A 108 -17.97 12.74 -2.74
N LEU A 109 -18.86 11.78 -2.55
CA LEU A 109 -19.00 10.62 -3.43
C LEU A 109 -20.04 10.93 -4.50
N PRO A 110 -19.69 11.00 -5.78
CA PRO A 110 -20.65 11.14 -6.85
C PRO A 110 -21.59 9.91 -6.88
N GLU A 111 -22.86 10.12 -7.17
CA GLU A 111 -23.90 9.07 -7.12
C GLU A 111 -23.65 7.89 -8.08
N LYS A 112 -22.77 8.00 -9.05
CA LYS A 112 -22.55 7.02 -10.13
C LYS A 112 -21.11 6.87 -10.63
N SER A 113 -20.07 7.28 -9.94
CA SER A 113 -18.71 6.95 -10.40
C SER A 113 -18.21 5.68 -9.74
N SER A 114 -17.95 4.66 -10.54
CA SER A 114 -17.07 3.57 -10.14
C SER A 114 -15.65 4.12 -10.17
N LYS A 115 -15.08 4.41 -9.00
CA LYS A 115 -13.68 4.80 -8.92
C LYS A 115 -12.80 3.58 -9.12
N SER A 116 -11.77 3.71 -9.95
CA SER A 116 -10.77 2.66 -10.13
C SER A 116 -9.78 2.66 -8.97
N VAL A 117 -9.54 1.52 -8.39
CA VAL A 117 -8.60 1.35 -7.27
C VAL A 117 -7.21 1.05 -7.82
N VAL A 118 -6.24 1.87 -7.44
CA VAL A 118 -4.83 1.68 -7.79
C VAL A 118 -4.07 1.22 -6.56
N PHE A 119 -3.49 0.02 -6.61
CA PHE A 119 -2.54 -0.40 -5.58
C PHE A 119 -1.15 0.10 -5.94
N MET A 120 -0.52 0.78 -5.00
CA MET A 120 0.85 1.29 -5.11
C MET A 120 1.74 0.52 -4.14
N PHE A 121 2.80 -0.10 -4.65
CA PHE A 121 3.75 -0.89 -3.84
C PHE A 121 5.06 -0.13 -3.68
N PRO A 122 5.45 0.23 -2.45
CA PRO A 122 6.69 0.97 -2.22
C PRO A 122 7.95 0.13 -2.50
N GLY A 123 9.09 0.79 -2.53
CA GLY A 123 10.39 0.15 -2.65
C GLY A 123 11.17 0.14 -1.34
N GLN A 124 12.43 -0.29 -1.43
CA GLN A 124 13.38 -0.27 -0.33
C GLN A 124 13.57 1.15 0.23
N GLY A 125 13.67 1.26 1.56
CA GLY A 125 13.72 2.50 2.33
C GLY A 125 12.50 2.70 3.24
N ASN A 126 11.45 1.88 3.07
CA ASN A 126 10.23 1.93 3.88
C ASN A 126 10.17 0.83 4.96
N GLN A 127 11.16 -0.06 5.02
CA GLN A 127 11.24 -1.13 6.01
C GLN A 127 11.53 -0.58 7.41
N TYR A 128 10.97 -1.21 8.40
CA TYR A 128 11.28 -0.98 9.82
C TYR A 128 10.96 -2.22 10.64
N ILE A 129 11.58 -2.32 11.80
CA ILE A 129 11.35 -3.43 12.74
C ILE A 129 9.91 -3.42 13.19
N ASN A 130 9.31 -4.60 13.29
CA ASN A 130 7.91 -4.82 13.65
C ASN A 130 6.90 -4.22 12.64
N MET A 131 7.32 -3.94 11.41
CA MET A 131 6.38 -3.54 10.36
C MET A 131 5.29 -4.59 10.19
N ALA A 132 4.03 -4.12 10.18
CA ALA A 132 2.83 -4.94 10.08
C ALA A 132 2.61 -5.97 11.22
N HIS A 133 3.29 -5.86 12.37
CA HIS A 133 3.11 -6.76 13.50
C HIS A 133 1.64 -6.82 13.98
N ASP A 134 0.98 -5.67 14.11
CA ASP A 134 -0.42 -5.61 14.54
C ASP A 134 -1.36 -6.31 13.52
N LEU A 135 -1.05 -6.21 12.23
CA LEU A 135 -1.80 -6.95 11.19
C LEU A 135 -1.57 -8.46 11.31
N TYR A 136 -0.35 -8.87 11.59
CA TYR A 136 0.01 -10.27 11.77
C TYR A 136 -0.71 -10.92 12.95
N ILE A 137 -0.78 -10.26 14.09
CA ILE A 137 -1.49 -10.79 15.27
C ILE A 137 -3.00 -10.73 15.12
N THR A 138 -3.54 -9.71 14.43
CA THR A 138 -4.98 -9.45 14.36
C THR A 138 -5.67 -10.22 13.23
N TYR A 139 -5.07 -10.26 12.04
CA TYR A 139 -5.75 -10.77 10.85
C TYR A 139 -5.20 -12.12 10.40
N ARG A 140 -6.03 -13.14 10.49
CA ARG A 140 -5.67 -14.51 10.12
C ARG A 140 -5.17 -14.62 8.67
N VAL A 141 -5.84 -13.96 7.72
CA VAL A 141 -5.45 -14.00 6.29
C VAL A 141 -4.04 -13.47 6.09
N PHE A 142 -3.71 -12.32 6.71
CA PHE A 142 -2.37 -11.74 6.63
C PHE A 142 -1.31 -12.70 7.21
N ARG A 143 -1.58 -13.24 8.41
CA ARG A 143 -0.68 -14.14 9.12
C ARG A 143 -0.39 -15.41 8.31
N GLU A 144 -1.42 -16.11 7.83
CA GLU A 144 -1.27 -17.37 7.09
C GLU A 144 -0.44 -17.18 5.81
N ILE A 145 -0.62 -16.08 5.10
CA ILE A 145 0.13 -15.76 3.89
C ILE A 145 1.59 -15.41 4.24
N MET A 146 1.80 -14.59 5.25
CA MET A 146 3.14 -14.21 5.70
C MET A 146 3.92 -15.44 6.18
N ASP A 147 3.30 -16.33 6.97
CA ASP A 147 3.89 -17.57 7.45
C ASP A 147 4.31 -18.47 6.27
N TYR A 148 3.43 -18.64 5.29
CA TYR A 148 3.74 -19.40 4.08
C TYR A 148 4.94 -18.85 3.33
N CYS A 149 4.96 -17.53 3.08
CA CYS A 149 6.07 -16.87 2.38
C CYS A 149 7.39 -17.01 3.14
N CYS A 150 7.37 -16.79 4.46
CA CYS A 150 8.56 -16.91 5.29
C CYS A 150 9.09 -18.35 5.36
N GLN A 151 8.20 -19.34 5.46
CA GLN A 151 8.56 -20.75 5.41
C GLN A 151 9.20 -21.14 4.06
N TYR A 152 8.66 -20.65 2.96
CA TYR A 152 9.22 -20.88 1.62
C TYR A 152 10.61 -20.26 1.47
N LEU A 153 10.82 -19.06 2.03
CA LEU A 153 12.08 -18.32 1.93
C LEU A 153 13.19 -18.86 2.85
N GLU A 154 12.84 -19.54 3.93
CA GLU A 154 13.81 -20.00 4.95
C GLU A 154 14.99 -20.80 4.38
N PRO A 155 14.80 -21.81 3.50
CA PRO A 155 15.94 -22.51 2.90
C PRO A 155 16.75 -21.66 1.92
N ILE A 156 16.19 -20.59 1.34
CA ILE A 156 16.88 -19.70 0.41
C ILE A 156 17.74 -18.68 1.17
N LEU A 157 17.19 -18.13 2.25
CA LEU A 157 17.84 -17.10 3.07
C LEU A 157 18.75 -17.69 4.14
N GLY A 158 18.56 -18.96 4.51
CA GLY A 158 19.31 -19.64 5.58
C GLY A 158 18.85 -19.27 7.00
N LEU A 159 17.71 -18.55 7.12
CA LEU A 159 17.08 -18.17 8.38
C LEU A 159 15.60 -17.86 8.17
N ASN A 160 14.84 -17.84 9.26
CA ASN A 160 13.44 -17.43 9.23
C ASN A 160 13.35 -15.90 9.12
N LEU A 161 12.73 -15.40 8.04
CA LEU A 161 12.60 -13.97 7.77
C LEU A 161 11.75 -13.23 8.83
N GLN A 162 10.81 -13.91 9.49
CA GLN A 162 10.05 -13.31 10.60
C GLN A 162 10.96 -12.89 11.75
N SER A 163 12.05 -13.62 12.04
CA SER A 163 13.01 -13.24 13.09
C SER A 163 13.78 -11.94 12.77
N ILE A 164 13.83 -11.56 11.50
CA ILE A 164 14.40 -10.29 11.06
C ILE A 164 13.37 -9.17 11.13
N ILE A 165 12.09 -9.45 10.78
CA ILE A 165 11.02 -8.46 10.76
C ILE A 165 10.53 -8.18 12.19
N PHE A 166 10.26 -9.23 12.97
CA PHE A 166 9.71 -9.12 14.33
C PHE A 166 10.82 -9.31 15.37
N GLN A 167 11.28 -8.22 15.93
CA GLN A 167 12.36 -8.21 16.90
C GLN A 167 11.99 -7.43 18.16
N GLU A 168 12.59 -7.80 19.27
CA GLU A 168 12.54 -7.00 20.48
C GLU A 168 13.26 -5.65 20.30
N GLU A 169 12.76 -4.61 20.94
CA GLU A 169 13.32 -3.25 20.82
C GLU A 169 14.83 -3.15 21.14
N ASN A 170 15.35 -4.04 21.97
CA ASN A 170 16.75 -4.08 22.39
C ASN A 170 17.60 -5.13 21.66
N SER A 171 17.10 -5.71 20.56
CA SER A 171 17.85 -6.70 19.78
C SER A 171 19.13 -6.11 19.21
N SER A 172 20.25 -6.84 19.29
CA SER A 172 21.51 -6.50 18.63
C SER A 172 21.46 -6.68 17.11
N GLU A 173 20.41 -7.32 16.60
CA GLU A 173 20.26 -7.65 15.17
C GLU A 173 19.35 -6.67 14.40
N LYS A 174 18.97 -5.54 15.02
CA LYS A 174 18.07 -4.55 14.43
C LYS A 174 18.46 -4.09 13.04
N GLU A 175 19.77 -3.91 12.82
CA GLU A 175 20.29 -3.39 11.57
C GLU A 175 20.15 -4.39 10.42
N ARG A 176 19.91 -5.67 10.69
CA ARG A 176 19.80 -6.69 9.66
C ARG A 176 18.61 -6.50 8.73
N ILE A 177 17.53 -5.86 9.20
CA ILE A 177 16.38 -5.50 8.34
C ILE A 177 16.80 -4.56 7.18
N ASN A 178 17.91 -3.84 7.35
CA ASN A 178 18.47 -2.92 6.36
C ASN A 178 19.48 -3.60 5.40
N GLU A 179 19.87 -4.85 5.68
CA GLU A 179 20.63 -5.65 4.72
C GLU A 179 19.73 -5.99 3.53
N THR A 180 20.13 -5.59 2.31
CA THR A 180 19.27 -5.71 1.13
C THR A 180 18.82 -7.15 0.83
N GLN A 181 19.60 -8.15 1.23
CA GLN A 181 19.24 -9.57 1.13
C GLN A 181 18.01 -9.94 1.96
N PHE A 182 17.70 -9.20 3.03
CA PHE A 182 16.51 -9.38 3.87
C PHE A 182 15.45 -8.32 3.60
N THR A 183 15.88 -7.08 3.34
CA THR A 183 14.97 -5.96 3.07
C THR A 183 14.01 -6.26 1.92
N GLN A 184 14.56 -6.71 0.78
CA GLN A 184 13.76 -6.92 -0.42
C GLN A 184 12.70 -8.02 -0.22
N PRO A 185 13.03 -9.23 0.26
CA PRO A 185 12.02 -10.24 0.53
C PRO A 185 11.08 -9.85 1.69
N ALA A 186 11.54 -9.09 2.69
CA ALA A 186 10.67 -8.63 3.78
C ALA A 186 9.59 -7.67 3.29
N LEU A 187 9.95 -6.70 2.45
CA LEU A 187 9.01 -5.78 1.81
C LEU A 187 8.01 -6.55 0.93
N PHE A 188 8.51 -7.42 0.05
CA PHE A 188 7.66 -8.23 -0.80
C PHE A 188 6.64 -9.03 0.01
N VAL A 189 7.05 -9.72 1.07
CA VAL A 189 6.17 -10.56 1.92
C VAL A 189 5.11 -9.71 2.59
N VAL A 190 5.48 -8.57 3.17
CA VAL A 190 4.53 -7.68 3.85
C VAL A 190 3.55 -7.05 2.86
N GLU A 191 4.03 -6.55 1.73
CA GLU A 191 3.21 -5.92 0.69
C GLU A 191 2.24 -6.91 0.05
N TYR A 192 2.72 -8.11 -0.30
CA TYR A 192 1.87 -9.17 -0.85
C TYR A 192 0.81 -9.63 0.15
N SER A 193 1.18 -9.84 1.43
CA SER A 193 0.24 -10.24 2.48
C SER A 193 -0.81 -9.16 2.73
N LEU A 194 -0.41 -7.88 2.71
CA LEU A 194 -1.32 -6.75 2.87
C LEU A 194 -2.27 -6.60 1.67
N ALA A 195 -1.76 -6.78 0.45
CA ALA A 195 -2.60 -6.78 -0.75
C ALA A 195 -3.67 -7.89 -0.70
N GLN A 196 -3.30 -9.09 -0.30
CA GLN A 196 -4.23 -10.22 -0.15
C GLN A 196 -5.26 -9.96 0.96
N LEU A 197 -4.87 -9.28 2.04
CA LEU A 197 -5.80 -8.84 3.08
C LEU A 197 -6.85 -7.87 2.52
N TRP A 198 -6.44 -6.84 1.77
CA TRP A 198 -7.36 -5.92 1.08
C TRP A 198 -8.30 -6.66 0.12
N ILE A 199 -7.75 -7.57 -0.68
CA ILE A 199 -8.53 -8.39 -1.62
C ILE A 199 -9.55 -9.26 -0.88
N SER A 200 -9.19 -9.81 0.28
CA SER A 200 -10.10 -10.61 1.12
C SER A 200 -11.27 -9.78 1.66
N TRP A 201 -11.08 -8.47 1.84
CA TRP A 201 -12.14 -7.53 2.22
C TRP A 201 -12.95 -7.02 1.02
N GLY A 202 -12.67 -7.52 -0.20
CA GLY A 202 -13.36 -7.14 -1.42
C GLY A 202 -12.79 -5.91 -2.12
N ILE A 203 -11.71 -5.31 -1.61
CA ILE A 203 -11.01 -4.20 -2.25
C ILE A 203 -9.94 -4.78 -3.17
N LYS A 204 -10.22 -4.76 -4.47
CA LYS A 204 -9.35 -5.31 -5.51
C LYS A 204 -8.74 -4.19 -6.34
N PRO A 205 -7.48 -4.33 -6.79
CA PRO A 205 -6.89 -3.35 -7.69
C PRO A 205 -7.49 -3.48 -9.10
N ASP A 206 -7.83 -2.35 -9.70
CA ASP A 206 -8.11 -2.24 -11.13
C ASP A 206 -6.83 -2.02 -11.91
N VAL A 207 -5.85 -1.37 -11.28
CA VAL A 207 -4.51 -1.10 -11.81
C VAL A 207 -3.49 -1.17 -10.67
N MET A 208 -2.25 -1.47 -11.01
CA MET A 208 -1.16 -1.47 -10.04
C MET A 208 0.06 -0.70 -10.56
N ILE A 209 0.86 -0.18 -9.63
CA ILE A 209 2.16 0.42 -9.89
C ILE A 209 3.08 0.08 -8.73
N GLY A 210 4.32 -0.29 -9.01
CA GLY A 210 5.30 -0.65 -7.98
C GLY A 210 6.60 0.13 -8.16
N HIS A 211 7.18 0.59 -7.06
CA HIS A 211 8.49 1.23 -7.07
C HIS A 211 9.58 0.18 -6.84
N SER A 212 10.47 -0.01 -7.80
CA SER A 212 11.57 -1.00 -7.70
C SER A 212 11.05 -2.39 -7.29
N VAL A 213 11.44 -2.93 -6.13
CA VAL A 213 10.99 -4.26 -5.67
C VAL A 213 9.46 -4.39 -5.62
N GLY A 214 8.73 -3.30 -5.38
CA GLY A 214 7.26 -3.29 -5.39
C GLY A 214 6.65 -3.67 -6.75
N GLU A 215 7.38 -3.51 -7.87
CA GLU A 215 6.89 -3.97 -9.16
C GLU A 215 6.83 -5.51 -9.26
N TYR A 216 7.67 -6.24 -8.52
CA TYR A 216 7.56 -7.70 -8.41
C TYR A 216 6.28 -8.12 -7.67
N VAL A 217 5.84 -7.32 -6.68
CA VAL A 217 4.57 -7.55 -5.98
C VAL A 217 3.41 -7.35 -6.95
N ALA A 218 3.39 -6.24 -7.70
CA ALA A 218 2.39 -5.98 -8.73
C ALA A 218 2.35 -7.11 -9.78
N ALA A 219 3.52 -7.53 -10.26
CA ALA A 219 3.65 -8.61 -11.24
C ALA A 219 3.15 -9.96 -10.70
N CYS A 220 3.42 -10.29 -9.43
CA CYS A 220 2.93 -11.49 -8.78
C CYS A 220 1.39 -11.47 -8.63
N ILE A 221 0.82 -10.37 -8.15
CA ILE A 221 -0.64 -10.23 -8.00
C ILE A 221 -1.34 -10.26 -9.35
N SER A 222 -0.73 -9.70 -10.40
CA SER A 222 -1.27 -9.76 -11.76
C SER A 222 -1.16 -11.15 -12.39
N GLY A 223 -0.37 -12.05 -11.80
CA GLY A 223 -0.18 -13.42 -12.26
C GLY A 223 0.93 -13.58 -13.30
N VAL A 224 1.84 -12.62 -13.42
CA VAL A 224 3.06 -12.76 -14.26
C VAL A 224 3.99 -13.79 -13.65
N PHE A 225 4.20 -13.74 -12.35
CA PHE A 225 4.93 -14.74 -11.56
C PHE A 225 3.96 -15.58 -10.73
N SER A 226 4.31 -16.85 -10.50
CA SER A 226 3.77 -17.56 -9.34
C SER A 226 4.29 -16.90 -8.04
N LEU A 227 3.64 -17.15 -6.90
CA LEU A 227 4.11 -16.59 -5.63
C LEU A 227 5.52 -17.11 -5.31
N GLU A 228 5.75 -18.40 -5.49
CA GLU A 228 7.02 -19.07 -5.22
C GLU A 228 8.15 -18.53 -6.11
N ASP A 229 7.87 -18.30 -7.40
CA ASP A 229 8.86 -17.75 -8.33
C ASP A 229 9.19 -16.29 -8.01
N ALA A 230 8.18 -15.48 -7.64
CA ALA A 230 8.39 -14.11 -7.20
C ALA A 230 9.24 -14.04 -5.91
N LEU A 231 8.93 -14.87 -4.92
CA LEU A 231 9.70 -14.99 -3.68
C LEU A 231 11.15 -15.38 -3.95
N LYS A 232 11.36 -16.39 -4.80
CA LYS A 232 12.69 -16.83 -5.23
C LYS A 232 13.46 -15.73 -5.95
N ALA A 233 12.82 -15.06 -6.92
CA ALA A 233 13.43 -14.00 -7.70
C ALA A 233 13.87 -12.82 -6.80
N VAL A 234 12.99 -12.36 -5.90
CA VAL A 234 13.26 -11.24 -5.01
C VAL A 234 14.34 -11.59 -3.98
N ALA A 235 14.31 -12.79 -3.38
CA ALA A 235 15.32 -13.23 -2.43
C ALA A 235 16.72 -13.35 -3.09
N LEU A 236 16.79 -13.95 -4.27
CA LEU A 236 18.06 -14.07 -5.00
C LEU A 236 18.57 -12.72 -5.51
N ARG A 237 17.65 -11.82 -5.97
CA ARG A 237 18.00 -10.44 -6.29
C ARG A 237 18.64 -9.74 -5.11
N GLY A 238 18.01 -9.79 -3.94
CA GLY A 238 18.54 -9.19 -2.70
C GLY A 238 19.89 -9.75 -2.31
N LYS A 239 20.07 -11.09 -2.39
CA LYS A 239 21.33 -11.78 -2.06
C LYS A 239 22.47 -11.42 -3.02
N LEU A 240 22.18 -11.37 -4.33
CA LEU A 240 23.17 -10.98 -5.34
C LEU A 240 23.63 -9.54 -5.14
N VAL A 241 22.69 -8.61 -4.91
CA VAL A 241 23.02 -7.21 -4.65
C VAL A 241 23.81 -7.05 -3.35
N GLN A 242 23.48 -7.79 -2.28
CA GLN A 242 24.23 -7.75 -1.01
C GLN A 242 25.72 -8.09 -1.17
N GLY A 243 26.05 -8.92 -2.16
CA GLY A 243 27.44 -9.29 -2.46
C GLY A 243 28.23 -8.25 -3.27
N LEU A 244 27.58 -7.16 -3.72
CA LEU A 244 28.24 -6.10 -4.48
C LEU A 244 29.03 -5.14 -3.59
N PRO A 245 29.99 -4.39 -4.14
CA PRO A 245 30.58 -3.25 -3.44
C PRO A 245 29.51 -2.25 -2.99
N THR A 246 29.74 -1.63 -1.83
CA THR A 246 28.87 -0.58 -1.30
C THR A 246 28.87 0.65 -2.21
N GLY A 247 27.74 1.36 -2.24
CA GLY A 247 27.55 2.57 -2.99
C GLY A 247 26.57 3.48 -2.26
N SER A 248 26.34 4.66 -2.80
CA SER A 248 25.46 5.66 -2.20
C SER A 248 24.41 6.14 -3.18
N MET A 249 23.29 6.58 -2.62
CA MET A 249 22.21 7.23 -3.35
C MET A 249 21.93 8.61 -2.76
N LEU A 250 21.66 9.57 -3.61
CA LEU A 250 21.38 10.95 -3.23
C LEU A 250 20.11 11.44 -3.89
N ALA A 251 19.10 11.79 -3.09
CA ALA A 251 17.92 12.47 -3.58
C ALA A 251 18.24 13.93 -3.86
N VAL A 252 17.86 14.43 -5.02
CA VAL A 252 18.16 15.78 -5.49
C VAL A 252 16.89 16.45 -5.96
N LEU A 253 16.61 17.63 -5.44
CA LEU A 253 15.46 18.44 -5.85
C LEU A 253 15.78 19.17 -7.17
N MET A 254 15.71 18.43 -8.26
CA MET A 254 16.00 18.89 -9.62
C MET A 254 15.25 18.03 -10.63
N ASP A 255 14.88 18.61 -11.76
CA ASP A 255 14.30 17.83 -12.85
C ASP A 255 15.35 16.97 -13.56
N GLU A 256 14.88 15.90 -14.21
CA GLU A 256 15.71 14.87 -14.83
C GLU A 256 16.73 15.44 -15.84
N LYS A 257 16.31 16.39 -16.69
CA LYS A 257 17.18 16.96 -17.75
C LYS A 257 18.30 17.79 -17.14
N ALA A 258 17.97 18.64 -16.17
CA ALA A 258 18.94 19.47 -15.48
C ALA A 258 19.93 18.59 -14.68
N LEU A 259 19.44 17.57 -13.98
CA LEU A 259 20.27 16.65 -13.21
C LEU A 259 21.20 15.85 -14.12
N SER A 260 20.70 15.35 -15.26
CA SER A 260 21.53 14.63 -16.24
C SER A 260 22.69 15.47 -16.78
N ALA A 261 22.52 16.80 -16.89
CA ALA A 261 23.62 17.71 -17.24
C ALA A 261 24.60 17.92 -16.07
N GLN A 262 24.12 17.97 -14.83
CA GLN A 262 24.93 18.22 -13.64
C GLN A 262 25.83 17.04 -13.25
N ILE A 263 25.37 15.79 -13.48
CA ILE A 263 26.18 14.59 -13.16
C ILE A 263 27.26 14.29 -14.19
N GLN A 264 27.38 15.07 -15.27
CA GLN A 264 28.44 14.89 -16.27
C GLN A 264 29.83 15.01 -15.62
N GLY A 265 30.67 14.00 -15.80
CA GLY A 265 32.02 13.93 -15.21
C GLY A 265 32.05 13.33 -13.80
N TYR A 266 30.92 12.88 -13.27
CA TYR A 266 30.83 12.05 -12.07
C TYR A 266 30.53 10.60 -12.46
N LYS A 267 31.00 9.66 -11.65
CA LYS A 267 30.59 8.25 -11.74
C LYS A 267 29.25 8.05 -10.99
N LEU A 268 28.24 8.77 -11.46
CA LEU A 268 26.87 8.73 -10.96
C LEU A 268 25.92 8.58 -12.14
N GLU A 269 24.81 7.90 -11.88
CA GLU A 269 23.70 7.76 -12.84
C GLU A 269 22.37 8.11 -12.16
N ILE A 270 21.39 8.54 -12.94
CA ILE A 270 20.01 8.71 -12.43
C ILE A 270 19.46 7.31 -12.13
N ALA A 271 19.14 7.08 -10.86
CA ALA A 271 18.59 5.82 -10.35
C ALA A 271 17.06 5.83 -10.25
N ALA A 272 16.47 7.01 -10.00
CA ALA A 272 15.02 7.15 -9.98
C ALA A 272 14.58 8.57 -10.38
N VAL A 273 13.42 8.65 -11.01
CA VAL A 273 12.65 9.86 -11.24
C VAL A 273 11.32 9.70 -10.51
N ASN A 274 11.27 10.19 -9.25
CA ASN A 274 10.16 9.88 -8.35
C ASN A 274 8.92 10.75 -8.60
N TYR A 275 9.14 12.06 -8.80
CA TYR A 275 8.09 12.99 -9.23
C TYR A 275 8.74 14.22 -9.91
N PRO A 276 7.96 15.08 -10.56
CA PRO A 276 8.53 16.27 -11.22
C PRO A 276 9.38 17.08 -10.25
N GLY A 277 10.67 17.28 -10.58
CA GLY A 277 11.62 18.01 -9.74
C GLY A 277 12.26 17.22 -8.59
N LEU A 278 12.02 15.90 -8.46
CA LEU A 278 12.76 15.06 -7.52
C LEU A 278 13.29 13.80 -8.19
N CYS A 279 14.59 13.75 -8.32
CA CYS A 279 15.32 12.62 -8.84
C CYS A 279 16.26 12.02 -7.79
N VAL A 280 16.73 10.82 -8.03
CA VAL A 280 17.75 10.14 -7.22
C VAL A 280 18.90 9.77 -8.12
N VAL A 281 20.12 10.09 -7.70
CA VAL A 281 21.35 9.60 -8.34
C VAL A 281 21.98 8.49 -7.50
N ALA A 282 22.67 7.58 -8.15
CA ALA A 282 23.38 6.48 -7.49
C ALA A 282 24.73 6.22 -8.13
N GLY A 283 25.67 5.75 -7.32
CA GLY A 283 27.02 5.37 -7.76
C GLY A 283 27.99 5.17 -6.62
N GLU A 284 29.29 5.33 -6.91
CA GLU A 284 30.36 5.23 -5.92
C GLU A 284 30.18 6.26 -4.80
N THR A 285 30.42 5.87 -3.55
CA THR A 285 30.18 6.73 -2.38
C THR A 285 30.98 8.02 -2.43
N ASP A 286 32.25 7.98 -2.82
CA ASP A 286 33.13 9.17 -2.89
C ASP A 286 32.60 10.16 -3.95
N GLU A 287 32.09 9.66 -5.06
CA GLU A 287 31.49 10.47 -6.12
C GLU A 287 30.17 11.12 -5.68
N ALA A 288 29.36 10.36 -4.94
CA ALA A 288 28.11 10.90 -4.37
C ALA A 288 28.38 12.03 -3.36
N ILE A 289 29.38 11.86 -2.48
CA ILE A 289 29.80 12.87 -1.51
C ILE A 289 30.36 14.12 -2.23
N ARG A 290 31.18 13.93 -3.26
CA ARG A 290 31.72 15.04 -4.07
C ARG A 290 30.61 15.83 -4.76
N PHE A 291 29.63 15.12 -5.32
CA PHE A 291 28.49 15.71 -5.98
C PHE A 291 27.54 16.42 -5.00
N GLN A 292 27.29 15.82 -3.83
CA GLN A 292 26.50 16.44 -2.77
C GLN A 292 27.08 17.80 -2.40
N LYS A 293 28.40 17.89 -2.17
CA LYS A 293 29.07 19.14 -1.83
C LYS A 293 28.89 20.21 -2.94
N GLN A 294 29.03 19.81 -4.21
CA GLN A 294 28.79 20.74 -5.33
C GLN A 294 27.34 21.27 -5.31
N LEU A 295 26.33 20.42 -5.05
CA LEU A 295 24.96 20.84 -4.98
C LEU A 295 24.69 21.81 -3.83
N GLU A 296 25.25 21.51 -2.64
CA GLU A 296 25.16 22.36 -1.45
C GLU A 296 25.82 23.73 -1.68
N ASP A 297 27.00 23.77 -2.30
CA ASP A 297 27.71 25.00 -2.67
C ASP A 297 26.90 25.87 -3.65
N ASN A 298 26.01 25.25 -4.44
CA ASN A 298 25.10 25.94 -5.38
C ASN A 298 23.69 26.15 -4.77
N ASN A 299 23.47 25.91 -3.47
CA ASN A 299 22.18 26.02 -2.79
C ASN A 299 21.08 25.12 -3.39
N ILE A 300 21.45 23.96 -3.93
CA ILE A 300 20.52 22.97 -4.44
C ILE A 300 20.25 21.96 -3.34
N PHE A 301 18.96 21.77 -3.02
CA PHE A 301 18.58 20.82 -1.98
C PHE A 301 18.88 19.38 -2.42
N CYS A 302 19.63 18.66 -1.58
CA CYS A 302 19.89 17.25 -1.75
C CYS A 302 19.94 16.56 -0.39
N LYS A 303 19.64 15.25 -0.39
CA LYS A 303 19.62 14.43 0.83
C LYS A 303 20.17 13.04 0.55
N PRO A 304 21.23 12.59 1.25
CA PRO A 304 21.65 11.19 1.21
C PRO A 304 20.51 10.27 1.63
N LEU A 305 20.36 9.17 0.92
CA LEU A 305 19.41 8.11 1.28
C LEU A 305 20.13 7.08 2.13
N ASP A 306 19.41 6.50 3.08
CA ASP A 306 19.92 5.42 3.93
C ASP A 306 19.88 4.10 3.15
N THR A 307 20.87 3.92 2.28
CA THR A 307 21.03 2.76 1.40
C THR A 307 22.47 2.29 1.42
N SER A 308 22.68 0.97 1.33
CA SER A 308 24.02 0.36 1.34
C SER A 308 24.66 0.25 -0.05
N HIS A 309 23.87 0.35 -1.11
CA HIS A 309 24.31 0.11 -2.49
C HIS A 309 23.79 1.18 -3.44
N GLY A 310 24.50 1.37 -4.55
CA GLY A 310 24.05 2.24 -5.66
C GLY A 310 23.06 1.54 -6.57
N PHE A 311 21.82 1.32 -6.08
CA PHE A 311 20.77 0.64 -6.83
C PHE A 311 20.46 1.38 -8.15
N HIS A 312 19.99 0.62 -9.14
CA HIS A 312 19.57 1.16 -10.45
C HIS A 312 20.64 1.98 -11.16
N SER A 313 21.91 1.55 -11.04
CA SER A 313 23.06 2.15 -11.69
C SER A 313 23.98 1.09 -12.29
N TYR A 314 25.05 1.53 -12.96
CA TYR A 314 26.09 0.61 -13.49
C TYR A 314 26.67 -0.32 -12.41
N MET A 315 26.58 0.03 -11.12
CA MET A 315 27.04 -0.82 -10.02
C MET A 315 26.26 -2.15 -9.94
N MET A 316 25.08 -2.23 -10.55
CA MET A 316 24.27 -3.47 -10.62
C MET A 316 24.73 -4.41 -11.75
N GLU A 317 25.53 -3.97 -12.70
CA GLU A 317 25.91 -4.76 -13.88
C GLU A 317 26.56 -6.11 -13.56
N PRO A 318 27.43 -6.23 -12.54
CA PRO A 318 28.09 -7.51 -12.25
C PRO A 318 27.15 -8.67 -11.92
N ILE A 319 25.95 -8.38 -11.38
CA ILE A 319 24.98 -9.45 -11.02
C ILE A 319 24.00 -9.81 -12.12
N LEU A 320 23.90 -9.01 -13.19
CA LEU A 320 22.87 -9.20 -14.22
C LEU A 320 22.93 -10.57 -14.88
N PRO A 321 24.11 -11.16 -15.22
CA PRO A 321 24.14 -12.51 -15.80
C PRO A 321 23.59 -13.58 -14.87
N ALA A 322 23.98 -13.54 -13.57
CA ALA A 322 23.52 -14.49 -12.57
C ALA A 322 22.00 -14.31 -12.28
N PHE A 323 21.53 -13.08 -12.24
CA PHE A 323 20.09 -12.80 -12.06
C PHE A 323 19.29 -13.22 -13.29
N LYS A 324 19.85 -13.04 -14.49
CA LYS A 324 19.20 -13.52 -15.73
C LYS A 324 18.98 -15.03 -15.70
N GLU A 325 19.97 -15.79 -15.25
CA GLU A 325 19.84 -17.26 -15.10
C GLU A 325 18.68 -17.63 -14.17
N VAL A 326 18.47 -16.86 -13.09
CA VAL A 326 17.33 -17.05 -12.19
C VAL A 326 16.01 -16.85 -12.93
N ILE A 327 15.87 -15.74 -13.66
CA ILE A 327 14.62 -15.39 -14.35
C ILE A 327 14.34 -16.30 -15.55
N ASP A 328 15.38 -16.74 -16.28
CA ASP A 328 15.22 -17.66 -17.41
C ASP A 328 14.67 -19.05 -17.00
N ASN A 329 14.77 -19.40 -15.71
CA ASN A 329 14.21 -20.63 -15.14
C ASN A 329 12.81 -20.42 -14.50
N ILE A 330 12.17 -19.27 -14.71
CA ILE A 330 10.83 -18.95 -14.23
C ILE A 330 9.84 -18.96 -15.40
N ASP A 331 8.68 -19.55 -15.19
CA ASP A 331 7.60 -19.53 -16.18
C ASP A 331 6.80 -18.20 -16.05
N LEU A 332 7.05 -17.29 -16.98
CA LEU A 332 6.46 -15.94 -16.98
C LEU A 332 5.18 -15.92 -17.82
N HIS A 333 4.12 -15.35 -17.26
CA HIS A 333 2.80 -15.27 -17.87
C HIS A 333 2.37 -13.84 -18.23
N SER A 334 1.31 -13.73 -19.03
CA SER A 334 0.65 -12.45 -19.31
C SER A 334 -0.06 -11.89 -18.04
N PRO A 335 0.00 -10.59 -17.79
CA PRO A 335 -0.69 -9.99 -16.63
C PRO A 335 -2.21 -10.08 -16.80
N ARG A 336 -2.91 -10.50 -15.74
CA ARG A 336 -4.39 -10.54 -15.68
C ARG A 336 -4.98 -9.22 -15.16
N ILE A 337 -4.23 -8.49 -14.37
CA ILE A 337 -4.57 -7.17 -13.86
C ILE A 337 -3.52 -6.22 -14.45
N PRO A 338 -3.94 -5.12 -15.09
CA PRO A 338 -3.00 -4.19 -15.69
C PRO A 338 -2.13 -3.51 -14.63
N PHE A 339 -0.85 -3.32 -14.94
CA PHE A 339 0.06 -2.53 -14.15
C PHE A 339 1.03 -1.75 -15.05
N ILE A 340 1.69 -0.76 -14.47
CA ILE A 340 2.60 0.11 -15.21
C ILE A 340 4.03 -0.27 -14.90
N SER A 341 4.83 -0.39 -15.96
CA SER A 341 6.27 -0.61 -15.86
C SER A 341 6.98 0.67 -15.43
N THR A 342 7.73 0.61 -14.37
CA THR A 342 8.60 1.72 -13.94
C THR A 342 9.95 1.74 -14.67
N VAL A 343 10.24 0.75 -15.51
CA VAL A 343 11.40 0.75 -16.42
C VAL A 343 11.12 1.59 -17.67
N THR A 344 9.90 1.52 -18.20
CA THR A 344 9.52 2.22 -19.44
C THR A 344 8.66 3.45 -19.22
N GLY A 345 8.01 3.56 -18.06
CA GLY A 345 6.99 4.56 -17.77
C GLY A 345 5.65 4.29 -18.46
N GLU A 346 5.47 3.14 -19.08
CA GLU A 346 4.31 2.78 -19.90
C GLU A 346 3.58 1.54 -19.36
N TRP A 347 2.39 1.27 -19.89
CA TRP A 347 1.64 0.06 -19.55
C TRP A 347 2.43 -1.21 -19.82
N MET A 348 2.44 -2.14 -18.85
CA MET A 348 3.03 -3.47 -19.02
C MET A 348 2.30 -4.21 -20.13
N THR A 349 3.05 -4.68 -21.12
CA THR A 349 2.50 -5.52 -22.20
C THR A 349 2.79 -7.00 -21.93
N ASP A 350 2.02 -7.88 -22.59
CA ASP A 350 2.23 -9.33 -22.52
C ASP A 350 3.66 -9.74 -22.94
N SER A 351 4.20 -9.08 -23.95
CA SER A 351 5.55 -9.35 -24.46
C SER A 351 6.62 -8.92 -23.46
N LEU A 352 6.47 -7.75 -22.84
CA LEU A 352 7.41 -7.26 -21.82
C LEU A 352 7.36 -8.12 -20.57
N ALA A 353 6.15 -8.45 -20.08
CA ALA A 353 5.97 -9.25 -18.88
C ALA A 353 6.66 -10.62 -18.98
N LYS A 354 6.67 -11.22 -20.17
CA LYS A 354 7.27 -12.53 -20.46
C LYS A 354 8.73 -12.46 -20.90
N ASP A 355 9.30 -11.27 -21.09
CA ASP A 355 10.70 -11.11 -21.45
C ASP A 355 11.60 -11.14 -20.21
N SER A 356 12.37 -12.20 -20.04
CA SER A 356 13.33 -12.28 -18.92
C SER A 356 14.33 -11.10 -18.91
N ASN A 357 14.67 -10.57 -20.10
CA ASN A 357 15.54 -9.39 -20.19
C ASN A 357 14.87 -8.12 -19.63
N TYR A 358 13.54 -8.03 -19.63
CA TYR A 358 12.85 -6.96 -18.97
C TYR A 358 13.17 -6.94 -17.46
N TRP A 359 13.05 -8.06 -16.78
CA TRP A 359 13.30 -8.20 -15.35
C TRP A 359 14.77 -8.00 -14.98
N VAL A 360 15.70 -8.32 -15.91
CA VAL A 360 17.12 -8.00 -15.76
C VAL A 360 17.34 -6.48 -15.88
N ARG A 361 16.77 -5.85 -16.92
CA ARG A 361 16.84 -4.39 -17.07
C ARG A 361 16.21 -3.65 -15.88
N HIS A 362 15.17 -4.22 -15.27
CA HIS A 362 14.51 -3.67 -14.09
C HIS A 362 15.48 -3.52 -12.89
N VAL A 363 16.48 -4.39 -12.75
CA VAL A 363 17.50 -4.26 -11.70
C VAL A 363 18.46 -3.10 -11.99
N ARG A 364 18.76 -2.87 -13.26
CA ARG A 364 19.80 -1.95 -13.74
C ARG A 364 19.31 -0.55 -14.03
N ASN A 365 18.17 -0.44 -14.68
CA ASN A 365 17.66 0.81 -15.22
C ASN A 365 17.02 1.69 -14.15
N PRO A 366 16.94 3.02 -14.36
CA PRO A 366 16.27 3.92 -13.44
C PRO A 366 14.79 3.55 -13.25
N VAL A 367 14.28 3.85 -12.07
CA VAL A 367 12.85 3.75 -11.76
C VAL A 367 12.15 5.02 -12.24
N LEU A 368 11.42 4.95 -13.34
CA LEU A 368 10.70 6.07 -13.94
C LEU A 368 9.29 6.22 -13.31
N PHE A 369 9.23 6.35 -11.97
CA PHE A 369 7.96 6.37 -11.24
C PHE A 369 7.08 7.56 -11.64
N SER A 370 7.66 8.74 -11.78
CA SER A 370 6.95 9.95 -12.24
C SER A 370 6.32 9.77 -13.62
N HIS A 371 7.05 9.16 -14.55
CA HIS A 371 6.54 8.87 -15.90
C HIS A 371 5.39 7.85 -15.85
N ALA A 372 5.59 6.76 -15.12
CA ALA A 372 4.59 5.72 -14.93
C ALA A 372 3.32 6.25 -14.26
N PHE A 373 3.45 7.12 -13.24
CA PHE A 373 2.32 7.77 -12.60
C PHE A 373 1.59 8.73 -13.56
N ASN A 374 2.33 9.50 -14.36
CA ASN A 374 1.75 10.38 -15.36
C ASN A 374 0.98 9.59 -16.44
N THR A 375 1.52 8.46 -16.92
CA THR A 375 0.82 7.56 -17.84
C THR A 375 -0.50 7.05 -17.26
N LEU A 376 -0.55 6.81 -15.95
CA LEU A 376 -1.75 6.38 -15.25
C LEU A 376 -2.82 7.48 -15.21
N ILE A 377 -2.45 8.70 -14.75
CA ILE A 377 -3.41 9.79 -14.54
C ILE A 377 -3.87 10.47 -15.82
N THR A 378 -3.12 10.33 -16.92
CA THR A 378 -3.51 10.88 -18.23
C THR A 378 -4.48 10.00 -19.00
N LYS A 379 -4.84 8.83 -18.45
CA LYS A 379 -5.88 7.97 -19.03
C LYS A 379 -7.25 8.61 -18.80
N ASP A 380 -7.84 9.08 -19.89
CA ASP A 380 -9.09 9.85 -19.91
C ASP A 380 -10.24 9.20 -19.12
N ASP A 381 -11.01 10.03 -18.39
CA ASP A 381 -12.28 9.75 -17.72
C ASP A 381 -12.26 8.78 -16.52
N LEU A 382 -11.12 8.46 -15.90
CA LEU A 382 -11.08 7.63 -14.71
C LEU A 382 -10.82 8.46 -13.44
N ASP A 383 -11.74 8.36 -12.48
CA ASP A 383 -11.51 8.77 -11.10
C ASP A 383 -10.75 7.65 -10.37
N PHE A 384 -9.57 7.95 -9.84
CA PHE A 384 -8.76 6.97 -9.13
C PHE A 384 -8.84 7.12 -7.61
N ILE A 385 -8.77 5.99 -6.92
CA ILE A 385 -8.42 5.90 -5.49
C ILE A 385 -7.05 5.24 -5.41
N PHE A 386 -6.06 6.00 -4.96
CA PHE A 386 -4.72 5.49 -4.75
C PHE A 386 -4.60 4.90 -3.34
N LEU A 387 -4.15 3.66 -3.27
CA LEU A 387 -3.91 2.94 -2.02
C LEU A 387 -2.46 2.48 -1.98
N GLU A 388 -1.66 3.07 -1.10
CA GLU A 388 -0.31 2.57 -0.84
C GLU A 388 -0.41 1.30 0.00
N VAL A 389 0.08 0.19 -0.57
CA VAL A 389 -0.02 -1.16 -0.01
C VAL A 389 1.37 -1.62 0.40
N GLY A 390 1.79 -1.20 1.57
CA GLY A 390 3.13 -1.48 2.09
C GLY A 390 3.45 -0.66 3.32
N PRO A 391 4.64 -0.81 3.90
CA PRO A 391 5.09 0.02 5.02
C PRO A 391 5.41 1.44 4.55
N GLY A 392 5.23 2.42 5.45
CA GLY A 392 5.53 3.83 5.16
C GLY A 392 4.44 4.59 4.41
N ARG A 393 4.80 5.72 3.81
CA ARG A 393 3.93 6.64 3.05
C ARG A 393 4.70 7.36 1.95
N SER A 394 5.65 6.72 1.33
CA SER A 394 6.54 7.36 0.36
C SER A 394 5.85 7.66 -0.97
N LEU A 395 4.96 6.76 -1.39
CA LEU A 395 4.24 6.90 -2.67
C LEU A 395 3.00 7.80 -2.55
N GLU A 396 2.38 7.90 -1.37
CA GLU A 396 1.29 8.85 -1.12
C GLU A 396 1.72 10.28 -1.45
N SER A 397 2.95 10.65 -1.07
CA SER A 397 3.50 11.98 -1.36
C SER A 397 3.71 12.23 -2.85
N ALA A 398 3.97 11.18 -3.63
CA ALA A 398 4.11 11.28 -5.08
C ALA A 398 2.76 11.36 -5.82
N ALA A 399 1.68 10.89 -5.17
CA ALA A 399 0.32 10.88 -5.72
C ALA A 399 -0.48 12.17 -5.43
N ARG A 400 0.04 13.05 -4.55
CA ARG A 400 -0.53 14.37 -4.21
C ARG A 400 0.00 15.47 -5.12
#